data_4ef4125aa400534568cbfce2b3e12439
#
_entry.id   4ef4125aa400534568cbfce2b3e12439
#
_cell.length_a   1.000
_cell.length_b   1.000
_cell.length_c   1.000
_cell.angle_alpha   90.00
_cell.angle_beta   90.00
_cell.angle_gamma   90.00
#
_symmetry.space_group_name_H-M   'P 1'
#
loop_
_entity.id
_entity.type
_entity.pdbx_description
1 polymer ?
#
loop_
_entity_poly.entity_id
_entity_poly.type
_entity_poly.pdbx_seq_one_letter_code
_entity_poly.pdbx_strand_id
1 'polypeptide(L)'
;MAIAYTGAVIPTDFKADIIAEILFKNSTVEDGLVMFETGIKAGRVITENINSVTMQPWSVNPTGSEAGSIGLEDTTVFPVKVEYIDKFTPDDLRSTRFNRDMAPGAINDVSDEFNRLVLNGVAPLISNDSENKYWNGALASTKTAVALLTAGALQTQVSANEKALVAAMPTTLFDSLTTKIIYNKGAVGKRIKVGGTVLDSANIGAEVGKIYNAIPDEVLSGNDKPYIYASRSVKKLINNFNKAQDFRDTFTVDLATNKYFYLDVEIVFVPLAPNVMLAGVPMNFMWCTDLLDDYSDIQIAPYPAPRKDYFYDVIFTIFAHVVNQKFNVLYV
;
A
#
# COMPACT_ATOMS: atom_id res chain seq x y z
N MET A 1 -32.22 28.05 -20.87
CA MET A 1 -32.91 26.87 -20.33
C MET A 1 -31.79 25.91 -19.89
N ALA A 2 -31.53 25.76 -18.59
CA ALA A 2 -30.53 24.87 -18.08
C ALA A 2 -31.09 23.42 -18.13
N ILE A 3 -30.53 22.58 -18.95
CA ILE A 3 -30.89 21.17 -19.00
C ILE A 3 -30.24 20.52 -17.74
N ALA A 4 -31.08 20.19 -16.77
CA ALA A 4 -30.64 19.39 -15.63
C ALA A 4 -30.39 17.95 -16.14
N TYR A 5 -29.14 17.54 -16.21
CA TYR A 5 -28.78 16.14 -16.46
C TYR A 5 -29.05 15.37 -15.17
N THR A 6 -30.05 14.51 -15.19
CA THR A 6 -30.25 13.50 -14.15
C THR A 6 -29.34 12.34 -14.51
N GLY A 7 -28.21 12.23 -13.83
CA GLY A 7 -27.38 11.02 -13.90
C GLY A 7 -28.17 9.81 -13.39
N ALA A 8 -27.80 8.63 -13.81
CA ALA A 8 -28.38 7.39 -13.27
C ALA A 8 -28.17 7.40 -11.74
N VAL A 9 -29.27 7.32 -10.98
CA VAL A 9 -29.21 7.27 -9.52
C VAL A 9 -28.77 5.85 -9.13
N ILE A 10 -27.50 5.69 -8.86
CA ILE A 10 -26.97 4.43 -8.34
C ILE A 10 -27.45 4.32 -6.89
N PRO A 11 -28.11 3.20 -6.49
CA PRO A 11 -28.55 3.00 -5.12
C PRO A 11 -27.38 3.13 -4.13
N THR A 12 -27.62 3.78 -3.00
CA THR A 12 -26.59 4.06 -1.99
C THR A 12 -25.91 2.77 -1.49
N ASP A 13 -26.70 1.72 -1.28
CA ASP A 13 -26.19 0.41 -0.84
C ASP A 13 -25.20 -0.18 -1.85
N PHE A 14 -25.50 -0.07 -3.14
CA PHE A 14 -24.61 -0.55 -4.19
C PHE A 14 -23.32 0.28 -4.31
N LYS A 15 -23.39 1.60 -4.08
CA LYS A 15 -22.18 2.44 -4.01
C LYS A 15 -21.28 2.00 -2.88
N ALA A 16 -21.85 1.78 -1.69
CA ALA A 16 -21.11 1.32 -0.52
C ALA A 16 -20.43 -0.04 -0.77
N ASP A 17 -21.13 -0.97 -1.41
CA ASP A 17 -20.58 -2.29 -1.77
C ASP A 17 -19.38 -2.19 -2.72
N ILE A 18 -19.46 -1.34 -3.76
CA ILE A 18 -18.37 -1.13 -4.72
C ILE A 18 -17.16 -0.48 -4.04
N ILE A 19 -17.39 0.52 -3.19
CA ILE A 19 -16.31 1.19 -2.46
C ILE A 19 -15.67 0.22 -1.48
N ALA A 20 -16.48 -0.58 -0.78
CA ALA A 20 -15.98 -1.64 0.07
C ALA A 20 -15.14 -2.66 -0.73
N GLU A 21 -15.57 -3.02 -1.94
CA GLU A 21 -14.79 -3.89 -2.83
C GLU A 21 -13.45 -3.26 -3.22
N ILE A 22 -13.43 -1.99 -3.55
CA ILE A 22 -12.20 -1.28 -3.92
C ILE A 22 -11.20 -1.21 -2.75
N LEU A 23 -11.68 -0.91 -1.54
CA LEU A 23 -10.82 -0.65 -0.39
C LEU A 23 -10.45 -1.92 0.39
N PHE A 24 -11.36 -2.89 0.52
CA PHE A 24 -11.18 -4.04 1.40
C PHE A 24 -10.83 -5.35 0.69
N LYS A 25 -11.12 -5.49 -0.61
CA LYS A 25 -10.80 -6.72 -1.35
C LYS A 25 -9.40 -6.74 -1.98
N ASN A 26 -8.56 -5.73 -1.73
CA ASN A 26 -7.15 -5.88 -2.08
C ASN A 26 -6.46 -6.82 -1.09
N SER A 27 -5.48 -7.59 -1.58
CA SER A 27 -4.82 -8.62 -0.77
C SER A 27 -4.10 -8.05 0.46
N THR A 28 -3.64 -6.82 0.39
CA THR A 28 -2.94 -6.14 1.48
C THR A 28 -3.84 -5.90 2.70
N VAL A 29 -5.09 -5.51 2.48
CA VAL A 29 -6.04 -5.22 3.57
C VAL A 29 -6.81 -6.48 3.98
N GLU A 30 -7.26 -7.30 3.02
CA GLU A 30 -8.03 -8.52 3.27
C GLU A 30 -7.23 -9.53 4.11
N ASP A 31 -5.95 -9.70 3.82
CA ASP A 31 -5.06 -10.60 4.57
C ASP A 31 -4.53 -9.98 5.88
N GLY A 32 -4.94 -8.76 6.22
CA GLY A 32 -4.49 -8.07 7.44
C GLY A 32 -3.00 -7.74 7.47
N LEU A 33 -2.38 -7.53 6.30
CA LEU A 33 -0.95 -7.27 6.18
C LEU A 33 -0.57 -5.85 6.60
N VAL A 34 -1.54 -4.98 6.76
CA VAL A 34 -1.39 -3.60 7.23
C VAL A 34 -2.56 -3.23 8.14
N MET A 35 -2.36 -2.27 9.00
CA MET A 35 -3.44 -1.69 9.80
C MET A 35 -4.30 -0.78 8.93
N PHE A 36 -5.61 -1.06 8.87
CA PHE A 36 -6.56 -0.23 8.15
C PHE A 36 -7.23 0.77 9.10
N GLU A 37 -7.14 2.05 8.79
CA GLU A 37 -7.69 3.13 9.62
C GLU A 37 -8.65 4.00 8.81
N THR A 38 -9.88 4.13 9.29
CA THR A 38 -10.95 4.93 8.65
C THR A 38 -11.28 6.17 9.47
N GLY A 39 -12.04 7.09 8.88
CA GLY A 39 -12.59 8.25 9.60
C GLY A 39 -11.63 9.41 9.79
N ILE A 40 -10.60 9.52 8.95
CA ILE A 40 -9.64 10.61 9.00
C ILE A 40 -10.12 11.74 8.07
N LYS A 41 -10.95 12.68 8.61
CA LYS A 41 -11.58 13.74 7.79
C LYS A 41 -10.64 14.89 7.38
N ALA A 42 -9.88 15.43 8.31
CA ALA A 42 -9.16 16.69 8.09
C ALA A 42 -7.69 16.64 8.57
N GLY A 43 -7.19 15.46 8.78
CA GLY A 43 -5.89 15.21 9.38
C GLY A 43 -6.04 14.67 10.80
N ARG A 44 -5.37 13.57 11.06
CA ARG A 44 -5.30 12.94 12.38
C ARG A 44 -3.85 12.95 12.84
N VAL A 45 -3.65 13.36 14.08
CA VAL A 45 -2.35 13.26 14.70
C VAL A 45 -2.19 11.84 15.22
N ILE A 46 -1.14 11.17 14.75
CA ILE A 46 -0.72 9.86 15.26
C ILE A 46 0.54 10.11 16.09
N THR A 47 0.44 9.79 17.38
CA THR A 47 1.54 9.99 18.31
C THR A 47 2.31 8.70 18.47
N GLU A 48 3.60 8.74 18.18
CA GLU A 48 4.53 7.65 18.42
C GLU A 48 5.23 7.83 19.77
N ASN A 49 5.19 6.81 20.62
CA ASN A 49 5.94 6.78 21.86
C ASN A 49 7.36 6.27 21.60
N ILE A 50 8.34 7.13 21.75
CA ILE A 50 9.76 6.78 21.65
C ILE A 50 10.32 6.76 23.06
N ASN A 51 10.11 5.66 23.76
CA ASN A 51 10.58 5.51 25.15
C ASN A 51 11.84 4.67 25.19
N SER A 52 12.80 5.09 25.99
CA SER A 52 13.91 4.25 26.42
C SER A 52 13.88 4.15 27.94
N VAL A 53 13.92 2.92 28.47
CA VAL A 53 13.97 2.65 29.89
C VAL A 53 15.18 1.78 30.18
N THR A 54 16.01 2.21 31.11
CA THR A 54 17.17 1.44 31.56
C THR A 54 17.02 1.14 33.05
N MET A 55 17.20 -0.11 33.44
CA MET A 55 17.19 -0.52 34.84
C MET A 55 18.37 0.10 35.57
N GLN A 56 18.09 0.74 36.72
CA GLN A 56 19.11 1.36 37.58
C GLN A 56 19.13 0.66 38.94
N PRO A 57 20.29 0.65 39.64
CA PRO A 57 20.36 0.25 41.05
C PRO A 57 19.45 1.15 41.89
N TRP A 58 18.72 0.53 42.81
CA TRP A 58 17.88 1.29 43.74
C TRP A 58 18.73 2.24 44.62
N SER A 59 18.32 3.50 44.73
CA SER A 59 18.93 4.51 45.58
C SER A 59 17.88 5.24 46.40
N VAL A 60 18.16 5.47 47.68
CA VAL A 60 17.26 6.19 48.58
C VAL A 60 17.15 7.67 48.18
N ASN A 61 18.20 8.24 47.61
CA ASN A 61 18.22 9.58 47.06
C ASN A 61 18.62 9.50 45.57
N PRO A 62 17.68 9.45 44.63
CA PRO A 62 18.01 9.49 43.22
C PRO A 62 18.60 10.86 42.87
N THR A 63 19.91 10.93 42.77
CA THR A 63 20.60 12.12 42.27
C THR A 63 20.61 12.04 40.76
N GLY A 64 19.55 12.54 40.13
CA GLY A 64 19.53 13.15 38.81
C GLY A 64 20.20 12.46 37.61
N SER A 65 20.47 11.16 37.66
CA SER A 65 20.88 10.39 36.47
C SER A 65 19.68 9.63 35.94
N GLU A 66 18.84 10.36 35.24
CA GLU A 66 17.70 9.76 34.53
C GLU A 66 18.23 8.88 33.41
N ALA A 67 18.11 7.55 33.56
CA ALA A 67 18.56 6.59 32.56
C ALA A 67 17.45 6.16 31.59
N GLY A 68 16.44 6.98 31.44
CA GLY A 68 15.33 6.79 30.50
C GLY A 68 14.89 8.09 29.87
N SER A 69 14.34 8.04 28.69
CA SER A 69 13.68 9.16 28.04
C SER A 69 12.29 8.77 27.58
N ILE A 70 11.32 9.65 27.81
CA ILE A 70 9.99 9.57 27.24
C ILE A 70 9.94 10.61 26.13
N GLY A 71 9.86 10.16 24.89
CA GLY A 71 9.68 11.01 23.71
C GLY A 71 8.33 10.74 23.07
N LEU A 72 7.64 11.80 22.71
CA LEU A 72 6.43 11.73 21.87
C LEU A 72 6.76 12.40 20.55
N GLU A 73 6.56 11.67 19.45
CA GLU A 73 6.71 12.21 18.10
C GLU A 73 5.34 12.17 17.40
N ASP A 74 4.81 13.36 17.11
CA ASP A 74 3.51 13.52 16.50
C ASP A 74 3.62 13.57 14.97
N THR A 75 2.79 12.77 14.31
CA THR A 75 2.66 12.79 12.86
C THR A 75 1.22 13.06 12.46
N THR A 76 1.00 14.12 11.68
CA THR A 76 -0.31 14.39 11.11
C THR A 76 -0.46 13.69 9.77
N VAL A 77 -1.52 12.91 9.64
CA VAL A 77 -1.88 12.17 8.42
C VAL A 77 -3.01 12.90 7.72
N PHE A 78 -2.84 13.18 6.43
CA PHE A 78 -3.84 13.80 5.57
C PHE A 78 -4.16 12.86 4.42
N PRO A 79 -5.32 12.18 4.41
CA PRO A 79 -5.74 11.40 3.25
C PRO A 79 -5.83 12.24 2.00
N VAL A 80 -5.36 11.69 0.90
CA VAL A 80 -5.36 12.35 -0.41
C VAL A 80 -6.55 11.85 -1.21
N LYS A 81 -7.34 12.78 -1.74
CA LYS A 81 -8.46 12.47 -2.63
C LYS A 81 -7.92 11.96 -3.96
N VAL A 82 -8.35 10.80 -4.38
CA VAL A 82 -8.04 10.19 -5.68
C VAL A 82 -9.33 10.01 -6.47
N GLU A 83 -9.21 10.15 -7.78
CA GLU A 83 -10.31 10.07 -8.73
C GLU A 83 -9.92 9.12 -9.86
N TYR A 84 -10.83 8.23 -10.21
CA TYR A 84 -10.74 7.35 -11.38
C TYR A 84 -11.91 7.69 -12.29
N ILE A 85 -11.61 8.35 -13.40
CA ILE A 85 -12.59 8.74 -14.40
C ILE A 85 -12.23 8.11 -15.74
N ASP A 86 -13.20 7.51 -16.39
CA ASP A 86 -13.08 7.08 -17.78
C ASP A 86 -14.42 7.18 -18.49
N LYS A 87 -14.40 7.11 -19.80
CA LYS A 87 -15.59 7.25 -20.65
C LYS A 87 -15.83 5.99 -21.46
N PHE A 88 -17.07 5.70 -21.75
CA PHE A 88 -17.46 4.68 -22.69
C PHE A 88 -18.56 5.17 -23.63
N THR A 89 -18.60 4.62 -24.85
CA THR A 89 -19.58 4.96 -25.86
C THR A 89 -20.64 3.85 -25.94
N PRO A 90 -21.91 4.12 -25.62
CA PRO A 90 -22.97 3.10 -25.68
C PRO A 90 -23.12 2.46 -27.07
N ASP A 91 -22.79 3.20 -28.13
CA ASP A 91 -22.88 2.67 -29.50
C ASP A 91 -21.96 1.45 -29.73
N ASP A 92 -20.80 1.38 -29.06
CA ASP A 92 -19.88 0.26 -29.13
C ASP A 92 -20.49 -1.02 -28.52
N LEU A 93 -21.47 -0.86 -27.64
CA LEU A 93 -22.15 -1.96 -26.95
C LEU A 93 -23.29 -2.57 -27.77
N ARG A 94 -23.76 -1.90 -28.83
CA ARG A 94 -24.83 -2.39 -29.69
C ARG A 94 -24.48 -3.69 -30.40
N SER A 95 -23.20 -3.93 -30.63
CA SER A 95 -22.71 -5.20 -31.23
C SER A 95 -22.54 -6.31 -30.20
N THR A 96 -22.78 -6.08 -28.92
CA THR A 96 -22.60 -7.02 -27.82
C THR A 96 -23.94 -7.64 -27.37
N ARG A 97 -23.89 -8.58 -26.43
CA ARG A 97 -25.07 -9.18 -25.78
C ARG A 97 -26.00 -8.17 -25.10
N PHE A 98 -25.51 -6.97 -24.79
CA PHE A 98 -26.24 -5.90 -24.10
C PHE A 98 -27.20 -5.14 -25.00
N ASN A 99 -27.20 -5.41 -26.32
CA ASN A 99 -28.14 -4.79 -27.27
C ASN A 99 -29.61 -4.99 -26.87
N ARG A 100 -29.94 -6.09 -26.17
CA ARG A 100 -31.31 -6.39 -25.74
C ARG A 100 -31.81 -5.48 -24.62
N ASP A 101 -30.91 -4.96 -23.82
CA ASP A 101 -31.22 -4.16 -22.63
C ASP A 101 -31.15 -2.66 -22.90
N MET A 102 -30.81 -2.29 -24.15
CA MET A 102 -30.77 -0.89 -24.58
C MET A 102 -32.14 -0.44 -25.11
N ALA A 103 -32.61 0.71 -24.60
CA ALA A 103 -33.86 1.30 -25.08
C ALA A 103 -33.75 1.67 -26.57
N PRO A 104 -34.85 1.58 -27.35
CA PRO A 104 -34.86 2.04 -28.72
C PRO A 104 -34.75 3.56 -28.80
N GLY A 105 -33.80 4.06 -29.58
CA GLY A 105 -33.61 5.51 -29.80
C GLY A 105 -32.17 5.85 -30.18
N ALA A 106 -31.97 7.09 -30.60
CA ALA A 106 -30.66 7.62 -30.97
C ALA A 106 -29.83 8.03 -29.74
N ILE A 107 -30.49 8.21 -28.60
CA ILE A 107 -29.85 8.45 -27.28
C ILE A 107 -30.41 7.34 -26.40
N ASN A 108 -29.62 6.31 -26.16
CA ASN A 108 -30.04 5.18 -25.36
C ASN A 108 -29.65 5.44 -23.91
N ASP A 109 -30.62 5.41 -23.01
CA ASP A 109 -30.32 5.30 -21.59
C ASP A 109 -29.72 3.92 -21.33
N VAL A 110 -28.60 3.92 -20.64
CA VAL A 110 -27.91 2.70 -20.22
C VAL A 110 -28.68 2.12 -19.04
N SER A 111 -28.99 0.82 -19.09
CA SER A 111 -29.74 0.18 -18.02
C SER A 111 -28.93 0.13 -16.71
N ASP A 112 -29.63 0.12 -15.57
CA ASP A 112 -28.97 -0.03 -14.24
C ASP A 112 -28.15 -1.34 -14.15
N GLU A 113 -28.61 -2.41 -14.79
CA GLU A 113 -27.91 -3.70 -14.85
C GLU A 113 -26.57 -3.57 -15.57
N PHE A 114 -26.54 -2.82 -16.67
CA PHE A 114 -25.31 -2.54 -17.39
C PHE A 114 -24.36 -1.66 -16.56
N ASN A 115 -24.87 -0.62 -15.88
CA ASN A 115 -24.07 0.21 -14.99
C ASN A 115 -23.40 -0.59 -13.87
N ARG A 116 -24.15 -1.55 -13.28
CA ARG A 116 -23.61 -2.48 -12.28
C ARG A 116 -22.52 -3.38 -12.87
N LEU A 117 -22.71 -3.85 -14.09
CA LEU A 117 -21.71 -4.69 -14.74
C LEU A 117 -20.40 -3.94 -15.00
N VAL A 118 -20.49 -2.69 -15.48
CA VAL A 118 -19.31 -1.84 -15.72
C VAL A 118 -18.58 -1.61 -14.40
N LEU A 119 -19.27 -1.21 -13.34
CA LEU A 119 -18.67 -0.95 -12.02
C LEU A 119 -18.04 -2.21 -11.42
N ASN A 120 -18.72 -3.36 -11.49
CA ASN A 120 -18.16 -4.63 -11.03
C ASN A 120 -16.91 -5.07 -11.82
N GLY A 121 -16.82 -4.67 -13.09
CA GLY A 121 -15.62 -4.93 -13.90
C GLY A 121 -14.46 -3.97 -13.57
N VAL A 122 -14.77 -2.74 -13.20
CA VAL A 122 -13.78 -1.69 -12.94
C VAL A 122 -13.27 -1.72 -11.49
N ALA A 123 -14.12 -2.06 -10.52
CA ALA A 123 -13.74 -2.07 -9.10
C ALA A 123 -12.48 -2.91 -8.78
N PRO A 124 -12.31 -4.14 -9.27
CA PRO A 124 -11.08 -4.90 -9.04
C PRO A 124 -9.85 -4.26 -9.67
N LEU A 125 -10.00 -3.56 -10.80
CA LEU A 125 -8.88 -2.87 -11.46
C LEU A 125 -8.42 -1.67 -10.64
N ILE A 126 -9.36 -0.89 -10.12
CA ILE A 126 -9.07 0.24 -9.22
C ILE A 126 -8.44 -0.26 -7.93
N SER A 127 -8.97 -1.35 -7.36
CA SER A 127 -8.42 -1.98 -6.15
C SER A 127 -6.95 -2.39 -6.34
N ASN A 128 -6.64 -3.08 -7.44
CA ASN A 128 -5.26 -3.49 -7.76
C ASN A 128 -4.33 -2.29 -8.01
N ASP A 129 -4.82 -1.24 -8.69
CA ASP A 129 -4.03 -0.04 -8.95
C ASP A 129 -3.75 0.73 -7.66
N SER A 130 -4.74 0.85 -6.78
CA SER A 130 -4.60 1.46 -5.45
C SER A 130 -3.60 0.69 -4.59
N GLU A 131 -3.66 -0.64 -4.58
CA GLU A 131 -2.69 -1.49 -3.88
C GLU A 131 -1.28 -1.30 -4.43
N ASN A 132 -1.12 -1.26 -5.76
CA ASN A 132 0.17 -0.98 -6.38
C ASN A 132 0.73 0.40 -5.99
N LYS A 133 -0.11 1.44 -5.99
CA LYS A 133 0.29 2.79 -5.62
C LYS A 133 0.59 2.93 -4.12
N TYR A 134 -0.09 2.15 -3.27
CA TYR A 134 0.19 2.10 -1.85
C TYR A 134 1.60 1.58 -1.56
N TRP A 135 2.04 0.52 -2.26
CA TRP A 135 3.37 -0.07 -2.11
C TRP A 135 4.45 0.64 -2.91
N ASN A 136 4.14 1.07 -4.16
CA ASN A 136 5.08 1.66 -5.09
C ASN A 136 4.53 2.97 -5.64
N GLY A 137 5.15 4.06 -5.27
CA GLY A 137 4.80 5.38 -5.79
C GLY A 137 5.55 6.47 -5.06
N ALA A 138 5.81 7.56 -5.74
CA ALA A 138 6.45 8.71 -5.14
C ALA A 138 5.91 10.00 -5.74
N LEU A 139 5.68 11.01 -4.91
CA LEU A 139 5.41 12.37 -5.37
C LEU A 139 6.56 12.89 -6.25
N ALA A 140 6.25 13.69 -7.25
CA ALA A 140 7.27 14.33 -8.07
C ALA A 140 8.25 15.18 -7.24
N SER A 141 7.75 15.87 -6.21
CA SER A 141 8.55 16.64 -5.26
C SER A 141 9.49 15.76 -4.45
N THR A 142 9.01 14.61 -3.96
CA THR A 142 9.82 13.64 -3.20
C THR A 142 10.91 13.01 -4.07
N LYS A 143 10.61 12.66 -5.32
CA LYS A 143 11.62 12.18 -6.28
C LYS A 143 12.73 13.20 -6.47
N THR A 144 12.39 14.47 -6.67
CA THR A 144 13.35 15.56 -6.81
C THR A 144 14.18 15.73 -5.52
N ALA A 145 13.56 15.72 -4.36
CA ALA A 145 14.24 15.85 -3.08
C ALA A 145 15.24 14.70 -2.85
N VAL A 146 14.81 13.45 -3.06
CA VAL A 146 15.67 12.27 -2.92
C VAL A 146 16.83 12.29 -3.93
N ALA A 147 16.58 12.76 -5.16
CA ALA A 147 17.64 12.88 -6.18
C ALA A 147 18.75 13.85 -5.77
N LEU A 148 18.45 14.91 -5.03
CA LEU A 148 19.40 15.90 -4.55
C LEU A 148 20.24 15.44 -3.33
N LEU A 149 19.80 14.40 -2.60
CA LEU A 149 20.55 13.89 -1.46
C LEU A 149 21.87 13.26 -1.91
N THR A 150 22.90 13.36 -1.06
CA THR A 150 24.13 12.61 -1.27
C THR A 150 23.91 11.14 -0.94
N ALA A 151 24.23 10.26 -1.89
CA ALA A 151 24.15 8.82 -1.65
C ALA A 151 25.23 8.36 -0.68
N GLY A 152 24.89 7.44 0.23
CA GLY A 152 25.85 6.92 1.21
C GLY A 152 25.41 5.61 1.85
N ALA A 153 26.38 4.94 2.46
CA ALA A 153 26.19 3.64 3.12
C ALA A 153 25.61 3.77 4.53
N LEU A 154 25.74 4.92 5.18
CA LEU A 154 25.26 5.13 6.55
C LEU A 154 23.74 5.01 6.64
N GLN A 155 23.24 4.55 7.80
CA GLN A 155 21.79 4.42 8.04
C GLN A 155 21.03 5.75 7.90
N THR A 156 21.69 6.84 8.21
CA THR A 156 21.15 8.21 8.10
C THR A 156 21.19 8.79 6.68
N GLN A 157 21.69 8.04 5.71
CA GLN A 157 21.81 8.48 4.32
C GLN A 157 20.94 7.61 3.41
N VAL A 158 20.59 8.09 2.25
CA VAL A 158 19.93 7.29 1.18
C VAL A 158 21.01 6.58 0.37
N SER A 159 20.86 5.27 0.13
CA SER A 159 21.79 4.52 -0.71
C SER A 159 21.59 4.84 -2.21
N ALA A 160 22.54 4.48 -3.06
CA ALA A 160 22.41 4.63 -4.50
C ALA A 160 21.24 3.78 -5.05
N ASN A 161 21.05 2.55 -4.52
CA ASN A 161 19.95 1.68 -4.92
C ASN A 161 18.58 2.25 -4.51
N GLU A 162 18.46 2.80 -3.29
CA GLU A 162 17.23 3.46 -2.85
C GLU A 162 16.90 4.68 -3.70
N LYS A 163 17.89 5.48 -4.10
CA LYS A 163 17.69 6.60 -5.04
C LYS A 163 17.19 6.12 -6.40
N ALA A 164 17.82 5.07 -6.93
CA ALA A 164 17.41 4.47 -8.20
C ALA A 164 16.00 3.90 -8.11
N LEU A 165 15.66 3.24 -6.99
CA LEU A 165 14.32 2.73 -6.74
C LEU A 165 13.27 3.84 -6.74
N VAL A 166 13.45 4.91 -5.95
CA VAL A 166 12.51 6.04 -5.88
C VAL A 166 12.37 6.74 -7.23
N ALA A 167 13.46 6.88 -7.99
CA ALA A 167 13.44 7.46 -9.35
C ALA A 167 12.62 6.60 -10.32
N ALA A 168 12.72 5.25 -10.22
CA ALA A 168 12.03 4.30 -11.08
C ALA A 168 10.54 4.11 -10.73
N MET A 169 10.11 4.44 -9.50
CA MET A 169 8.71 4.33 -9.09
C MET A 169 7.79 5.19 -9.96
N PRO A 170 6.52 4.81 -10.16
CA PRO A 170 5.54 5.68 -10.80
C PRO A 170 5.34 6.97 -10.00
N THR A 171 5.05 8.06 -10.70
CA THR A 171 4.66 9.32 -10.04
C THR A 171 3.22 9.24 -9.62
N THR A 172 2.96 9.45 -8.33
CA THR A 172 1.66 9.31 -7.69
C THR A 172 1.25 10.60 -6.97
N LEU A 173 0.01 10.66 -6.52
CA LEU A 173 -0.55 11.80 -5.77
C LEU A 173 -0.11 11.82 -4.29
N PHE A 174 0.43 10.72 -3.81
CA PHE A 174 0.97 10.57 -2.44
C PHE A 174 2.21 9.67 -2.46
N ASP A 175 3.04 9.79 -1.43
CA ASP A 175 4.18 8.90 -1.26
C ASP A 175 3.72 7.54 -0.75
N SER A 176 4.15 6.48 -1.44
CA SER A 176 3.89 5.10 -1.04
C SER A 176 4.56 4.74 0.28
N LEU A 177 4.18 3.58 0.83
CA LEU A 177 4.80 3.04 2.03
C LEU A 177 6.32 2.90 1.88
N THR A 178 6.79 2.33 0.78
CA THR A 178 8.22 2.15 0.49
C THR A 178 8.95 3.49 0.43
N THR A 179 8.36 4.49 -0.24
CA THR A 179 8.94 5.83 -0.34
C THR A 179 9.05 6.49 1.04
N LYS A 180 8.00 6.37 1.86
CA LYS A 180 8.00 6.93 3.23
C LYS A 180 9.00 6.27 4.16
N ILE A 181 9.27 4.99 3.99
CA ILE A 181 10.34 4.30 4.72
C ILE A 181 11.72 4.86 4.34
N ILE A 182 11.93 5.19 3.06
CA ILE A 182 13.19 5.77 2.58
C ILE A 182 13.29 7.26 2.96
N TYR A 183 12.24 8.02 2.71
CA TYR A 183 12.21 9.47 2.87
C TYR A 183 10.83 9.93 3.32
N ASN A 184 10.73 10.54 4.50
CA ASN A 184 9.49 11.00 5.09
C ASN A 184 9.61 12.44 5.58
N LYS A 185 8.64 13.28 5.26
CA LYS A 185 8.53 14.66 5.74
C LYS A 185 9.81 15.52 5.59
N GLY A 186 10.49 15.39 4.47
CA GLY A 186 11.71 16.16 4.22
C GLY A 186 12.97 15.61 4.86
N ALA A 187 12.91 14.44 5.50
CA ALA A 187 14.03 13.79 6.15
C ALA A 187 14.23 12.34 5.67
N VAL A 188 15.45 11.86 5.78
CA VAL A 188 15.79 10.45 5.52
C VAL A 188 15.15 9.59 6.61
N GLY A 189 14.46 8.52 6.21
CA GLY A 189 13.79 7.60 7.13
C GLY A 189 14.75 6.87 8.06
N LYS A 190 14.28 6.54 9.26
CA LYS A 190 15.07 5.85 10.31
C LYS A 190 15.04 4.31 10.16
N ARG A 191 14.85 3.78 8.93
CA ARG A 191 14.82 2.34 8.65
C ARG A 191 16.18 1.68 8.83
N ILE A 192 16.19 0.37 9.04
CA ILE A 192 17.40 -0.45 8.98
C ILE A 192 17.64 -0.81 7.51
N LYS A 193 18.75 -0.37 6.94
CA LYS A 193 19.10 -0.68 5.56
C LYS A 193 19.85 -2.00 5.46
N VAL A 194 19.41 -2.83 4.53
CA VAL A 194 20.13 -4.03 4.11
C VAL A 194 20.48 -3.87 2.63
N GLY A 195 21.78 -3.86 2.32
CA GLY A 195 22.25 -3.81 0.93
C GLY A 195 21.99 -5.15 0.26
N GLY A 196 21.33 -5.10 -0.88
CA GLY A 196 20.95 -6.26 -1.67
C GLY A 196 21.70 -6.40 -2.97
N THR A 197 21.50 -7.56 -3.58
CA THR A 197 21.90 -7.89 -4.96
C THR A 197 20.65 -8.23 -5.75
N VAL A 198 20.79 -8.34 -7.06
CA VAL A 198 19.68 -8.85 -7.90
C VAL A 198 19.30 -10.25 -7.43
N LEU A 199 18.03 -10.44 -7.12
CA LEU A 199 17.51 -11.70 -6.60
C LEU A 199 17.37 -12.74 -7.70
N ASP A 200 17.92 -13.90 -7.48
CA ASP A 200 17.76 -15.08 -8.31
C ASP A 200 17.47 -16.34 -7.47
N SER A 201 17.20 -17.44 -8.14
CA SER A 201 16.88 -18.70 -7.47
C SER A 201 18.06 -19.33 -6.72
N ALA A 202 19.29 -18.88 -6.90
CA ALA A 202 20.46 -19.41 -6.22
C ALA A 202 20.76 -18.62 -4.93
N ASN A 203 20.53 -17.29 -4.95
CA ASN A 203 20.90 -16.40 -3.83
C ASN A 203 19.75 -16.07 -2.88
N ILE A 204 18.49 -16.32 -3.26
CA ILE A 204 17.32 -15.88 -2.49
C ILE A 204 17.33 -16.30 -1.02
N GLY A 205 17.83 -17.50 -0.72
CA GLY A 205 17.94 -17.97 0.67
C GLY A 205 18.89 -17.12 1.51
N ALA A 206 20.06 -16.79 0.95
CA ALA A 206 21.05 -15.94 1.62
C ALA A 206 20.56 -14.49 1.77
N GLU A 207 19.89 -13.94 0.76
CA GLU A 207 19.41 -12.57 0.78
C GLU A 207 18.22 -12.37 1.75
N VAL A 208 17.30 -13.33 1.83
CA VAL A 208 16.24 -13.32 2.86
C VAL A 208 16.85 -13.50 4.26
N GLY A 209 17.90 -14.32 4.39
CA GLY A 209 18.64 -14.45 5.64
C GLY A 209 19.27 -13.13 6.12
N LYS A 210 19.75 -12.27 5.22
CA LYS A 210 20.26 -10.94 5.60
C LYS A 210 19.14 -10.06 6.21
N ILE A 211 17.93 -10.14 5.65
CA ILE A 211 16.78 -9.39 6.18
C ILE A 211 16.40 -9.92 7.55
N TYR A 212 16.27 -11.24 7.69
CA TYR A 212 15.94 -11.88 8.95
C TYR A 212 16.91 -11.49 10.07
N ASN A 213 18.21 -11.55 9.79
CA ASN A 213 19.26 -11.19 10.75
C ASN A 213 19.30 -9.67 11.07
N ALA A 214 18.70 -8.84 10.24
CA ALA A 214 18.60 -7.40 10.47
C ALA A 214 17.34 -7.00 11.25
N ILE A 215 16.38 -7.91 11.45
CA ILE A 215 15.21 -7.65 12.28
C ILE A 215 15.67 -7.57 13.74
N PRO A 216 15.34 -6.49 14.47
CA PRO A 216 15.70 -6.38 15.88
C PRO A 216 15.10 -7.51 16.74
N ASP A 217 15.88 -8.03 17.69
CA ASP A 217 15.43 -9.09 18.59
C ASP A 217 14.17 -8.71 19.38
N GLU A 218 14.01 -7.42 19.70
CA GLU A 218 12.80 -6.89 20.34
C GLU A 218 11.53 -7.11 19.51
N VAL A 219 11.66 -7.04 18.18
CA VAL A 219 10.56 -7.27 17.25
C VAL A 219 10.28 -8.77 17.09
N LEU A 220 11.32 -9.59 17.00
CA LEU A 220 11.18 -11.06 16.91
C LEU A 220 10.56 -11.67 18.16
N SER A 221 10.91 -11.14 19.34
CA SER A 221 10.40 -11.60 20.64
C SER A 221 9.06 -10.96 21.04
N GLY A 222 8.60 -9.96 20.29
CA GLY A 222 7.35 -9.26 20.56
C GLY A 222 6.09 -10.13 20.39
N ASN A 223 4.97 -9.67 20.92
CA ASN A 223 3.68 -10.33 20.74
C ASN A 223 3.20 -10.27 19.28
N ASP A 224 3.46 -9.14 18.61
CA ASP A 224 3.12 -8.92 17.21
C ASP A 224 4.28 -9.42 16.34
N LYS A 225 4.07 -10.51 15.62
CA LYS A 225 5.09 -11.10 14.78
C LYS A 225 5.36 -10.24 13.55
N PRO A 226 6.64 -10.05 13.17
CA PRO A 226 6.98 -9.35 11.94
C PRO A 226 6.65 -10.22 10.72
N TYR A 227 6.39 -9.58 9.59
CA TYR A 227 6.32 -10.21 8.29
C TYR A 227 7.49 -9.75 7.42
N ILE A 228 7.90 -10.62 6.49
CA ILE A 228 8.78 -10.25 5.38
C ILE A 228 7.90 -10.03 4.16
N TYR A 229 7.71 -8.79 3.79
CA TYR A 229 6.98 -8.40 2.58
C TYR A 229 7.92 -8.50 1.40
N ALA A 230 7.55 -9.27 0.41
CA ALA A 230 8.35 -9.50 -0.78
C ALA A 230 7.54 -9.28 -2.06
N SER A 231 8.21 -8.96 -3.16
CA SER A 231 7.56 -8.87 -4.45
C SER A 231 6.94 -10.21 -4.85
N ARG A 232 5.81 -10.18 -5.55
CA ARG A 232 5.17 -11.39 -6.10
C ARG A 232 6.11 -12.23 -6.99
N SER A 233 7.13 -11.63 -7.60
CA SER A 233 8.17 -12.35 -8.36
C SER A 233 9.05 -13.25 -7.49
N VAL A 234 9.29 -12.87 -6.23
CA VAL A 234 10.10 -13.61 -5.26
C VAL A 234 9.48 -14.98 -4.94
N LYS A 235 8.15 -15.11 -4.96
CA LYS A 235 7.46 -16.39 -4.80
C LYS A 235 7.95 -17.45 -5.79
N LYS A 236 8.17 -17.05 -7.05
CA LYS A 236 8.70 -17.97 -8.07
C LYS A 236 10.15 -18.37 -7.79
N LEU A 237 10.95 -17.42 -7.30
CA LEU A 237 12.36 -17.68 -6.95
C LEU A 237 12.47 -18.64 -5.77
N ILE A 238 11.66 -18.47 -4.72
CA ILE A 238 11.60 -19.38 -3.56
C ILE A 238 11.18 -20.78 -4.00
N ASN A 239 10.16 -20.89 -4.85
CA ASN A 239 9.72 -22.19 -5.35
C ASN A 239 10.80 -22.89 -6.19
N ASN A 240 11.55 -22.15 -6.99
CA ASN A 240 12.67 -22.69 -7.77
C ASN A 240 13.85 -23.06 -6.88
N PHE A 241 14.16 -22.24 -5.87
CA PHE A 241 15.16 -22.56 -4.85
C PHE A 241 14.81 -23.88 -4.14
N ASN A 242 13.58 -24.01 -3.62
CA ASN A 242 13.14 -25.23 -2.94
C ASN A 242 13.16 -26.48 -3.83
N LYS A 243 12.97 -26.34 -5.14
CA LYS A 243 13.08 -27.47 -6.09
C LYS A 243 14.52 -27.92 -6.29
N ALA A 244 15.47 -27.01 -6.16
CA ALA A 244 16.89 -27.28 -6.36
C ALA A 244 17.59 -27.83 -5.09
N GLN A 245 16.93 -27.78 -3.92
CA GLN A 245 17.46 -28.26 -2.66
C GLN A 245 17.01 -29.69 -2.37
N ASP A 246 17.93 -30.54 -1.89
CA ASP A 246 17.62 -31.88 -1.43
C ASP A 246 16.81 -31.88 -0.13
N PHE A 247 17.05 -30.89 0.75
CA PHE A 247 16.32 -30.64 1.99
C PHE A 247 15.68 -29.26 1.95
N ARG A 248 14.37 -29.17 2.26
CA ARG A 248 13.58 -27.93 2.19
C ARG A 248 13.51 -27.19 3.54
N ASP A 249 14.63 -27.09 4.23
CA ASP A 249 14.68 -26.54 5.59
C ASP A 249 14.78 -25.01 5.60
N THR A 250 15.25 -24.38 4.51
CA THR A 250 15.45 -22.94 4.44
C THR A 250 14.12 -22.19 4.33
N PHE A 251 13.24 -22.65 3.44
CA PHE A 251 11.89 -22.09 3.28
C PHE A 251 10.86 -23.20 3.52
N THR A 252 10.09 -23.05 4.57
CA THR A 252 8.96 -23.93 4.84
C THR A 252 7.71 -23.39 4.17
N VAL A 253 6.99 -24.25 3.46
CA VAL A 253 5.72 -23.92 2.82
C VAL A 253 4.64 -24.76 3.46
N ASP A 254 3.70 -24.11 4.11
CA ASP A 254 2.49 -24.75 4.58
C ASP A 254 1.52 -24.93 3.40
N LEU A 255 1.35 -26.16 2.96
CA LEU A 255 0.51 -26.51 1.81
C LEU A 255 -0.98 -26.33 2.08
N ALA A 256 -1.41 -26.36 3.34
CA ALA A 256 -2.81 -26.20 3.72
C ALA A 256 -3.23 -24.73 3.61
N THR A 257 -2.38 -23.81 4.05
CA THR A 257 -2.66 -22.36 4.06
C THR A 257 -1.97 -21.60 2.93
N ASN A 258 -1.10 -22.26 2.15
CA ASN A 258 -0.26 -21.66 1.11
C ASN A 258 0.63 -20.51 1.64
N LYS A 259 1.02 -20.59 2.90
CA LYS A 259 1.90 -19.64 3.56
C LYS A 259 3.36 -20.07 3.45
N TYR A 260 4.22 -19.08 3.33
CA TYR A 260 5.67 -19.25 3.19
C TYR A 260 6.35 -18.73 4.43
N PHE A 261 7.30 -19.47 4.96
CA PHE A 261 8.06 -19.09 6.15
C PHE A 261 9.56 -19.18 5.87
N TYR A 262 10.29 -18.21 6.39
CA TYR A 262 11.73 -18.31 6.58
C TYR A 262 12.00 -18.42 8.07
N LEU A 263 12.42 -19.60 8.50
CA LEU A 263 12.47 -19.98 9.92
C LEU A 263 11.08 -19.80 10.57
N ASP A 264 10.94 -18.82 11.47
CA ASP A 264 9.72 -18.52 12.23
C ASP A 264 8.96 -17.27 11.71
N VAL A 265 9.48 -16.59 10.67
CA VAL A 265 8.89 -15.38 10.11
C VAL A 265 8.14 -15.69 8.82
N GLU A 266 6.88 -15.28 8.74
CA GLU A 266 6.05 -15.43 7.54
C GLU A 266 6.49 -14.48 6.43
N ILE A 267 6.58 -15.00 5.20
CA ILE A 267 6.85 -14.22 3.99
C ILE A 267 5.54 -13.99 3.27
N VAL A 268 5.18 -12.72 3.10
CA VAL A 268 3.95 -12.30 2.40
C VAL A 268 4.29 -11.63 1.08
N PHE A 269 3.45 -11.89 0.06
CA PHE A 269 3.72 -11.43 -1.30
C PHE A 269 2.80 -10.30 -1.68
N VAL A 270 3.36 -9.11 -1.75
CA VAL A 270 2.68 -7.85 -2.08
C VAL A 270 3.23 -7.25 -3.37
N PRO A 271 2.57 -6.30 -4.00
CA PRO A 271 3.05 -5.70 -5.24
C PRO A 271 4.21 -4.71 -5.02
N LEU A 272 5.28 -5.17 -4.37
CA LEU A 272 6.55 -4.43 -4.29
C LEU A 272 7.30 -4.45 -5.61
N ALA A 273 8.20 -3.47 -5.79
CA ALA A 273 9.12 -3.45 -6.90
C ALA A 273 10.00 -4.72 -6.91
N PRO A 274 10.45 -5.20 -8.09
CA PRO A 274 11.37 -6.32 -8.16
C PRO A 274 12.65 -6.06 -7.34
N ASN A 275 13.19 -7.09 -6.72
CA ASN A 275 14.39 -7.04 -5.87
C ASN A 275 14.26 -6.19 -4.60
N VAL A 276 13.05 -5.77 -4.23
CA VAL A 276 12.78 -5.05 -2.99
C VAL A 276 12.08 -5.98 -2.02
N MET A 277 12.55 -5.99 -0.80
CA MET A 277 11.91 -6.68 0.31
C MET A 277 11.89 -5.75 1.54
N LEU A 278 10.86 -5.90 2.35
CA LEU A 278 10.64 -5.10 3.54
C LEU A 278 10.31 -6.04 4.71
N ALA A 279 10.88 -5.83 5.89
CA ALA A 279 10.42 -6.52 7.08
C ALA A 279 9.91 -5.53 8.12
N GLY A 280 8.82 -5.91 8.79
CA GLY A 280 8.20 -5.08 9.82
C GLY A 280 6.92 -5.71 10.36
N VAL A 281 6.40 -5.12 11.42
CA VAL A 281 5.15 -5.54 12.06
C VAL A 281 3.96 -4.93 11.31
N PRO A 282 2.88 -5.67 11.02
CA PRO A 282 1.70 -5.15 10.30
C PRO A 282 1.10 -3.88 10.91
N MET A 283 1.04 -3.81 12.24
CA MET A 283 0.52 -2.64 12.97
C MET A 283 1.34 -1.36 12.73
N ASN A 284 2.54 -1.50 12.18
CA ASN A 284 3.43 -0.38 11.88
C ASN A 284 3.15 0.27 10.52
N PHE A 285 2.41 -0.40 9.68
CA PHE A 285 2.04 0.04 8.35
C PHE A 285 0.56 0.35 8.30
N MET A 286 0.19 1.60 8.02
CA MET A 286 -1.19 2.03 8.03
C MET A 286 -1.67 2.36 6.62
N TRP A 287 -2.84 1.82 6.30
CA TRP A 287 -3.65 2.27 5.19
C TRP A 287 -4.74 3.18 5.74
N CYS A 288 -4.66 4.45 5.44
CA CYS A 288 -5.55 5.46 5.98
C CYS A 288 -6.55 5.91 4.91
N THR A 289 -7.82 6.04 5.29
CA THR A 289 -8.89 6.58 4.46
C THR A 289 -9.83 7.45 5.29
N ASP A 290 -10.63 8.27 4.64
CA ASP A 290 -11.74 8.99 5.28
C ASP A 290 -12.94 8.06 5.51
N LEU A 291 -14.01 8.58 6.07
CA LEU A 291 -15.28 7.88 6.17
C LEU A 291 -15.76 7.46 4.78
N LEU A 292 -16.18 6.21 4.67
CA LEU A 292 -16.63 5.62 3.40
C LEU A 292 -17.83 6.37 2.80
N ASP A 293 -18.63 7.01 3.64
CA ASP A 293 -19.85 7.70 3.23
C ASP A 293 -19.66 9.20 2.94
N ASP A 294 -18.56 9.83 3.38
CA ASP A 294 -18.39 11.29 3.31
C ASP A 294 -17.61 11.73 2.06
N TYR A 295 -16.56 11.01 1.67
CA TYR A 295 -15.64 11.40 0.59
C TYR A 295 -15.49 10.36 -0.51
N SER A 296 -16.33 9.35 -0.50
CA SER A 296 -16.40 8.38 -1.57
C SER A 296 -17.68 8.60 -2.37
N ASP A 297 -17.56 8.82 -3.65
CA ASP A 297 -18.70 8.94 -4.57
C ASP A 297 -18.45 8.12 -5.84
N ILE A 298 -19.51 7.53 -6.34
CA ILE A 298 -19.50 6.83 -7.61
C ILE A 298 -20.62 7.43 -8.45
N GLN A 299 -20.25 7.94 -9.61
CA GLN A 299 -21.20 8.52 -10.55
C GLN A 299 -21.05 7.85 -11.91
N ILE A 300 -22.18 7.56 -12.54
CA ILE A 300 -22.25 7.27 -13.97
C ILE A 300 -23.22 8.29 -14.56
N ALA A 301 -22.72 9.12 -15.47
CA ALA A 301 -23.52 10.17 -16.05
C ALA A 301 -23.22 10.33 -17.55
N PRO A 302 -24.20 10.77 -18.34
CA PRO A 302 -23.98 11.14 -19.74
C PRO A 302 -23.08 12.38 -19.83
N TYR A 303 -22.17 12.38 -20.80
CA TYR A 303 -21.36 13.55 -21.08
C TYR A 303 -22.24 14.73 -21.57
N PRO A 304 -21.93 15.98 -21.20
CA PRO A 304 -22.69 17.12 -21.67
C PRO A 304 -22.77 17.18 -23.21
N ALA A 305 -23.95 17.49 -23.76
CA ALA A 305 -24.16 17.62 -25.20
C ALA A 305 -23.07 18.49 -25.87
N PRO A 306 -22.65 18.18 -27.11
CA PRO A 306 -23.30 17.28 -28.05
C PRO A 306 -22.79 15.80 -28.05
N ARG A 307 -22.04 15.38 -27.07
CA ARG A 307 -21.48 14.01 -27.01
C ARG A 307 -22.50 13.02 -26.51
N LYS A 308 -22.43 11.80 -27.04
CA LYS A 308 -23.27 10.66 -26.66
C LYS A 308 -22.57 9.66 -25.74
N ASP A 309 -21.41 10.09 -25.22
CA ASP A 309 -20.58 9.26 -24.36
C ASP A 309 -21.11 9.30 -22.91
N TYR A 310 -20.89 8.23 -22.18
CA TYR A 310 -21.05 8.19 -20.73
C TYR A 310 -19.69 8.18 -20.07
N PHE A 311 -19.60 8.71 -18.87
CA PHE A 311 -18.43 8.58 -18.03
C PHE A 311 -18.82 7.89 -16.72
N TYR A 312 -17.89 7.15 -16.16
CA TYR A 312 -17.92 6.78 -14.76
C TYR A 312 -16.83 7.56 -14.02
N ASP A 313 -17.15 7.92 -12.82
CA ASP A 313 -16.28 8.65 -11.91
C ASP A 313 -16.33 7.96 -10.54
N VAL A 314 -15.17 7.54 -10.04
CA VAL A 314 -15.02 6.90 -8.73
C VAL A 314 -14.04 7.70 -7.92
N ILE A 315 -14.51 8.26 -6.82
CA ILE A 315 -13.75 9.13 -5.95
C ILE A 315 -13.64 8.49 -4.58
N PHE A 316 -12.44 8.43 -4.02
CA PHE A 316 -12.19 8.02 -2.63
C PHE A 316 -10.90 8.64 -2.10
N THR A 317 -10.61 8.41 -0.83
CA THR A 317 -9.38 8.91 -0.20
C THR A 317 -8.46 7.76 0.16
N ILE A 318 -7.16 7.98 0.01
CA ILE A 318 -6.14 6.99 0.34
C ILE A 318 -4.87 7.69 0.85
N PHE A 319 -4.20 7.06 1.80
CA PHE A 319 -2.91 7.51 2.28
C PHE A 319 -2.14 6.36 2.94
N ALA A 320 -0.85 6.26 2.64
CA ALA A 320 0.05 5.34 3.30
C ALA A 320 0.74 6.03 4.48
N HIS A 321 0.86 5.36 5.62
CA HIS A 321 1.59 5.88 6.77
C HIS A 321 2.43 4.81 7.45
N VAL A 322 3.56 5.21 7.99
CA VAL A 322 4.45 4.37 8.81
C VAL A 322 4.47 4.95 10.21
N VAL A 323 4.01 4.18 11.19
CA VAL A 323 3.93 4.62 12.59
C VAL A 323 5.34 4.74 13.18
N ASN A 324 6.08 3.64 13.19
CA ASN A 324 7.44 3.62 13.72
C ASN A 324 8.44 3.18 12.64
N GLN A 325 9.38 4.06 12.32
CA GLN A 325 10.36 3.77 11.26
C GLN A 325 11.57 2.94 11.74
N LYS A 326 11.86 2.92 13.04
CA LYS A 326 13.07 2.29 13.58
C LYS A 326 13.10 0.76 13.46
N PHE A 327 11.92 0.15 13.43
CA PHE A 327 11.78 -1.31 13.42
C PHE A 327 11.57 -1.89 12.02
N ASN A 328 11.64 -1.05 11.00
CA ASN A 328 11.45 -1.48 9.61
C ASN A 328 12.81 -1.78 8.97
N VAL A 329 12.94 -2.94 8.38
CA VAL A 329 14.12 -3.36 7.63
C VAL A 329 13.81 -3.26 6.14
N LEU A 330 14.59 -2.48 5.42
CA LEU A 330 14.45 -2.32 3.97
C LEU A 330 15.66 -2.91 3.26
N TYR A 331 15.40 -3.84 2.35
CA TYR A 331 16.34 -4.46 1.44
C TYR A 331 16.14 -3.92 0.03
N VAL A 332 17.20 -3.35 -0.55
CA VAL A 332 17.20 -2.80 -1.90
C VAL A 332 18.54 -3.05 -2.59
#